data_18c68aac895a3e81c96974d890422f98
#
_entry.id   18c68aac895a3e81c96974d890422f98
#
_cell.length_a   1.000
_cell.length_b   1.000
_cell.length_c   1.000
_cell.angle_alpha   90.00
_cell.angle_beta   90.00
_cell.angle_gamma   90.00
#
_symmetry.space_group_name_H-M   'P 1'
#
loop_
_entity.id
_entity.type
_entity.pdbx_description
1 polymer ?
#
loop_
_entity_poly.entity_id
_entity_poly.type
_entity_poly.pdbx_seq_one_letter_code
_entity_poly.pdbx_strand_id
1 'polypeptide(L)'
;MEELLEDLNRHGFSFDRDFILKTCLVLLNQGAQYEVSKFRKPGVREDIESKWDELSASIKAIADFVCSKTYIQCDKALSSYLALIPLIYIRHHYPAAWATAKNVDTFLVRTLLAGAFGGQSDRIIDAMVKRFKEIERFDAEEGYAVIRSQNRSLEITKDRFFDMGYGTKTI
;
A
#
# COMPACT_ATOMS: atom_id res chain seq x y z
N MET A 1 -15.08 -8.83 6.59
CA MET A 1 -14.23 -7.62 6.85
C MET A 1 -13.66 -7.64 8.27
N GLU A 2 -14.44 -7.87 9.31
CA GLU A 2 -13.94 -7.96 10.71
C GLU A 2 -12.86 -9.03 10.85
N GLU A 3 -13.12 -10.24 10.37
CA GLU A 3 -12.15 -11.34 10.39
C GLU A 3 -10.83 -10.99 9.68
N LEU A 4 -10.90 -10.28 8.54
CA LEU A 4 -9.72 -9.79 7.86
C LEU A 4 -8.93 -8.80 8.71
N LEU A 5 -9.62 -7.85 9.37
CA LEU A 5 -8.97 -6.89 10.26
C LEU A 5 -8.32 -7.57 11.48
N GLU A 6 -8.98 -8.56 12.07
CA GLU A 6 -8.42 -9.34 13.18
C GLU A 6 -7.13 -10.06 12.74
N ASP A 7 -7.15 -10.68 11.56
CA ASP A 7 -5.98 -11.36 11.01
C ASP A 7 -4.82 -10.39 10.75
N LEU A 8 -5.09 -9.26 10.07
CA LEU A 8 -4.07 -8.27 9.73
C LEU A 8 -3.44 -7.63 10.97
N ASN A 9 -4.24 -7.40 12.02
CA ASN A 9 -3.80 -6.71 13.24
C ASN A 9 -3.20 -7.65 14.30
N ARG A 10 -3.23 -8.96 14.07
CA ARG A 10 -2.72 -9.98 15.02
C ARG A 10 -1.24 -9.81 15.39
N HIS A 11 -0.44 -9.22 14.47
CA HIS A 11 0.99 -9.02 14.65
C HIS A 11 1.38 -7.60 15.09
N GLY A 12 0.45 -6.84 15.71
CA GLY A 12 0.74 -5.52 16.25
C GLY A 12 0.69 -4.38 15.22
N PHE A 13 -0.02 -4.59 14.13
CA PHE A 13 -0.42 -3.56 13.18
C PHE A 13 -1.78 -2.94 13.55
N SER A 14 -2.11 -1.83 12.92
CA SER A 14 -3.36 -1.08 13.14
C SER A 14 -4.06 -0.77 11.80
N PHE A 15 -4.23 -1.81 10.98
CA PHE A 15 -5.05 -1.69 9.77
C PHE A 15 -6.49 -1.33 10.15
N ASP A 16 -7.10 -0.45 9.38
CA ASP A 16 -8.48 -0.02 9.59
C ASP A 16 -9.38 -0.36 8.38
N ARG A 17 -10.68 -0.13 8.57
CA ARG A 17 -11.68 -0.37 7.52
C ARG A 17 -11.45 0.53 6.31
N ASP A 18 -11.01 1.77 6.53
CA ASP A 18 -10.80 2.73 5.46
C ASP A 18 -9.66 2.29 4.54
N PHE A 19 -8.59 1.71 5.10
CA PHE A 19 -7.53 1.09 4.31
C PHE A 19 -8.04 -0.04 3.43
N ILE A 20 -8.85 -0.97 4.00
CA ILE A 20 -9.40 -2.10 3.24
C ILE A 20 -10.32 -1.61 2.12
N LEU A 21 -11.24 -0.71 2.44
CA LEU A 21 -12.20 -0.18 1.46
C LEU A 21 -11.49 0.62 0.36
N LYS A 22 -10.52 1.46 0.70
CA LYS A 22 -9.68 2.16 -0.27
C LYS A 22 -8.93 1.18 -1.17
N THR A 23 -8.35 0.14 -0.59
CA THR A 23 -7.66 -0.90 -1.35
C THR A 23 -8.61 -1.59 -2.33
N CYS A 24 -9.81 -1.98 -1.90
CA CYS A 24 -10.82 -2.56 -2.79
C CYS A 24 -11.16 -1.63 -3.96
N LEU A 25 -11.36 -0.31 -3.71
CA LEU A 25 -11.60 0.65 -4.79
C LEU A 25 -10.47 0.69 -5.80
N VAL A 26 -9.21 0.69 -5.34
CA VAL A 26 -8.04 0.68 -6.22
C VAL A 26 -7.97 -0.60 -7.04
N LEU A 27 -8.18 -1.76 -6.42
CA LEU A 27 -8.18 -3.06 -7.11
C LEU A 27 -9.28 -3.17 -8.15
N LEU A 28 -10.43 -2.52 -7.92
CA LEU A 28 -11.54 -2.41 -8.88
C LEU A 28 -11.37 -1.24 -9.87
N ASN A 29 -10.19 -0.62 -9.95
CA ASN A 29 -9.89 0.51 -10.83
C ASN A 29 -10.80 1.75 -10.63
N GLN A 30 -11.30 1.98 -9.40
CA GLN A 30 -12.10 3.15 -9.04
C GLN A 30 -11.25 4.34 -8.54
N GLY A 31 -9.91 4.17 -8.50
CA GLY A 31 -8.97 5.17 -8.00
C GLY A 31 -8.84 5.21 -6.48
N ALA A 32 -7.76 5.81 -6.00
CA ALA A 32 -7.37 5.82 -4.59
C ALA A 32 -8.16 6.79 -3.72
N GLN A 33 -8.79 7.81 -4.30
CA GLN A 33 -9.60 8.74 -3.53
C GLN A 33 -10.78 8.02 -2.88
N TYR A 34 -10.82 8.04 -1.54
CA TYR A 34 -11.90 7.42 -0.78
C TYR A 34 -13.12 8.33 -0.78
N GLU A 35 -14.18 7.90 -1.45
CA GLU A 35 -15.46 8.58 -1.50
C GLU A 35 -16.60 7.57 -1.36
N VAL A 36 -17.52 7.83 -0.44
CA VAL A 36 -18.71 6.97 -0.23
C VAL A 36 -19.56 6.84 -1.50
N SER A 37 -19.57 7.89 -2.34
CA SER A 37 -20.25 7.90 -3.64
C SER A 37 -19.78 6.79 -4.58
N LYS A 38 -18.52 6.39 -4.52
CA LYS A 38 -17.95 5.32 -5.36
C LYS A 38 -18.57 3.96 -5.06
N PHE A 39 -18.87 3.69 -3.78
CA PHE A 39 -19.54 2.44 -3.38
C PHE A 39 -21.01 2.38 -3.79
N ARG A 40 -21.61 3.53 -4.15
CA ARG A 40 -22.98 3.62 -4.64
C ARG A 40 -23.08 3.48 -6.16
N LYS A 41 -21.95 3.44 -6.86
CA LYS A 41 -21.92 3.18 -8.30
C LYS A 41 -22.44 1.76 -8.56
N PRO A 42 -23.28 1.57 -9.61
CA PRO A 42 -23.77 0.25 -9.99
C PRO A 42 -22.60 -0.73 -10.17
N GLY A 43 -22.73 -1.91 -9.59
CA GLY A 43 -21.77 -3.00 -9.70
C GLY A 43 -20.58 -2.96 -8.73
N VAL A 44 -20.22 -1.82 -8.14
CA VAL A 44 -19.01 -1.75 -7.28
C VAL A 44 -19.19 -2.56 -6.00
N ARG A 45 -20.33 -2.48 -5.36
CA ARG A 45 -20.62 -3.24 -4.15
C ARG A 45 -20.68 -4.74 -4.44
N GLU A 46 -21.41 -5.10 -5.49
CA GLU A 46 -21.55 -6.47 -5.98
C GLU A 46 -20.19 -7.07 -6.37
N ASP A 47 -19.32 -6.29 -7.02
CA ASP A 47 -17.97 -6.70 -7.35
C ASP A 47 -17.12 -6.94 -6.09
N ILE A 48 -17.21 -6.08 -5.07
CA ILE A 48 -16.52 -6.30 -3.80
C ILE A 48 -17.03 -7.58 -3.11
N GLU A 49 -18.34 -7.75 -3.04
CA GLU A 49 -18.95 -8.91 -2.38
C GLU A 49 -18.58 -10.22 -3.12
N SER A 50 -18.68 -10.24 -4.44
CA SER A 50 -18.40 -11.45 -5.25
C SER A 50 -16.91 -11.82 -5.33
N LYS A 51 -16.00 -10.83 -5.23
CA LYS A 51 -14.54 -11.03 -5.30
C LYS A 51 -13.87 -10.94 -3.94
N TRP A 52 -14.63 -10.94 -2.85
CA TRP A 52 -14.09 -10.68 -1.52
C TRP A 52 -12.94 -11.60 -1.13
N ASP A 53 -13.02 -12.88 -1.45
CA ASP A 53 -11.97 -13.86 -1.14
C ASP A 53 -10.66 -13.56 -1.87
N GLU A 54 -10.72 -13.16 -3.14
CA GLU A 54 -9.54 -12.78 -3.93
C GLU A 54 -8.93 -11.46 -3.44
N LEU A 55 -9.77 -10.47 -3.14
CA LEU A 55 -9.35 -9.17 -2.62
C LEU A 55 -8.67 -9.32 -1.26
N SER A 56 -9.30 -10.05 -0.35
CA SER A 56 -8.78 -10.30 1.00
C SER A 56 -7.49 -11.12 0.97
N ALA A 57 -7.40 -12.14 0.12
CA ALA A 57 -6.18 -12.92 -0.06
C ALA A 57 -5.01 -12.07 -0.56
N SER A 58 -5.26 -11.11 -1.46
CA SER A 58 -4.23 -10.21 -1.97
C SER A 58 -3.73 -9.24 -0.89
N ILE A 59 -4.63 -8.74 -0.04
CA ILE A 59 -4.27 -7.87 1.10
C ILE A 59 -3.44 -8.66 2.13
N LYS A 60 -3.90 -9.86 2.53
CA LYS A 60 -3.18 -10.74 3.46
C LYS A 60 -1.78 -11.07 2.94
N ALA A 61 -1.64 -11.42 1.66
CA ALA A 61 -0.35 -11.78 1.07
C ALA A 61 0.68 -10.63 1.16
N ILE A 62 0.26 -9.37 1.07
CA ILE A 62 1.18 -8.24 1.25
C ILE A 62 1.49 -7.98 2.72
N ALA A 63 0.53 -8.16 3.63
CA ALA A 63 0.80 -8.09 5.07
C ALA A 63 1.82 -9.16 5.48
N ASP A 64 1.65 -10.40 5.00
CA ASP A 64 2.60 -11.50 5.23
C ASP A 64 3.99 -11.21 4.63
N PHE A 65 4.02 -10.59 3.42
CA PHE A 65 5.27 -10.14 2.81
C PHE A 65 5.97 -9.10 3.70
N VAL A 66 5.25 -8.12 4.22
CA VAL A 66 5.82 -7.11 5.13
C VAL A 66 6.44 -7.78 6.35
N CYS A 67 5.73 -8.68 7.00
CA CYS A 67 6.21 -9.39 8.19
C CYS A 67 7.41 -10.31 7.91
N SER A 68 7.39 -11.01 6.75
CA SER A 68 8.37 -12.08 6.47
C SER A 68 9.59 -11.64 5.68
N LYS A 69 9.49 -10.56 4.90
CA LYS A 69 10.53 -10.12 3.95
C LYS A 69 11.11 -8.74 4.25
N THR A 70 10.53 -8.02 5.21
CA THR A 70 11.05 -6.73 5.66
C THR A 70 11.37 -6.77 7.15
N TYR A 71 12.01 -5.73 7.66
CA TYR A 71 12.24 -5.57 9.11
C TYR A 71 11.08 -4.86 9.82
N ILE A 72 9.94 -4.68 9.13
CA ILE A 72 8.76 -4.01 9.66
C ILE A 72 7.92 -5.04 10.42
N GLN A 73 7.96 -4.99 11.75
CA GLN A 73 7.33 -5.96 12.64
C GLN A 73 6.18 -5.39 13.46
N CYS A 74 5.90 -4.09 13.32
CA CYS A 74 4.83 -3.43 14.06
C CYS A 74 4.41 -2.11 13.41
N ASP A 75 3.28 -1.61 13.86
CA ASP A 75 2.68 -0.34 13.44
C ASP A 75 3.65 0.85 13.46
N LYS A 76 4.52 0.93 14.45
CA LYS A 76 5.48 2.03 14.60
C LYS A 76 6.50 2.11 13.46
N ALA A 77 6.85 0.96 12.87
CA ALA A 77 7.79 0.89 11.75
C ALA A 77 7.11 1.09 10.39
N LEU A 78 5.78 0.93 10.31
CA LEU A 78 4.99 1.15 9.12
C LEU A 78 4.39 2.56 9.15
N SER A 79 5.17 3.56 8.77
CA SER A 79 4.79 4.98 8.85
C SER A 79 3.60 5.35 7.95
N SER A 80 3.27 4.53 6.95
CA SER A 80 2.09 4.69 6.10
C SER A 80 1.63 3.36 5.51
N TYR A 81 0.44 2.91 5.88
CA TYR A 81 -0.21 1.74 5.27
C TYR A 81 -0.52 1.94 3.78
N LEU A 82 -0.69 3.19 3.35
CA LEU A 82 -1.04 3.53 1.97
C LEU A 82 0.08 3.16 0.99
N ALA A 83 1.33 3.04 1.45
CA ALA A 83 2.45 2.55 0.65
C ALA A 83 2.27 1.09 0.16
N LEU A 84 1.42 0.32 0.83
CA LEU A 84 1.15 -1.07 0.49
C LEU A 84 0.17 -1.21 -0.69
N ILE A 85 -0.71 -0.23 -0.92
CA ILE A 85 -1.78 -0.34 -1.91
C ILE A 85 -1.27 -0.61 -3.34
N PRO A 86 -0.25 0.09 -3.87
CA PRO A 86 0.29 -0.22 -5.19
C PRO A 86 0.92 -1.64 -5.28
N LEU A 87 1.47 -2.15 -4.18
CA LEU A 87 2.03 -3.50 -4.11
C LEU A 87 0.92 -4.55 -4.10
N ILE A 88 -0.16 -4.30 -3.37
CA ILE A 88 -1.36 -5.14 -3.36
C ILE A 88 -1.95 -5.20 -4.78
N TYR A 89 -1.99 -4.06 -5.50
CA TYR A 89 -2.46 -3.99 -6.88
C TYR A 89 -1.68 -4.94 -7.80
N ILE A 90 -0.34 -4.89 -7.75
CA ILE A 90 0.51 -5.79 -8.56
C ILE A 90 0.29 -7.26 -8.15
N ARG A 91 0.26 -7.54 -6.85
CA ARG A 91 0.02 -8.90 -6.36
C ARG A 91 -1.31 -9.48 -6.85
N HIS A 92 -2.35 -8.64 -6.91
CA HIS A 92 -3.69 -9.02 -7.32
C HIS A 92 -3.79 -9.24 -8.84
N HIS A 93 -3.39 -8.24 -9.63
CA HIS A 93 -3.60 -8.26 -11.08
C HIS A 93 -2.52 -9.01 -11.87
N TYR A 94 -1.30 -9.08 -11.34
CA TYR A 94 -0.12 -9.65 -12.01
C TYR A 94 0.63 -10.62 -11.10
N PRO A 95 -0.03 -11.70 -10.61
CA PRO A 95 0.57 -12.59 -9.60
C PRO A 95 1.85 -13.29 -10.09
N ALA A 96 1.95 -13.62 -11.37
CA ALA A 96 3.16 -14.19 -11.96
C ALA A 96 4.34 -13.21 -11.96
N ALA A 97 4.08 -11.94 -12.29
CA ALA A 97 5.08 -10.88 -12.24
C ALA A 97 5.49 -10.55 -10.79
N TRP A 98 4.53 -10.60 -9.85
CA TRP A 98 4.81 -10.44 -8.43
C TRP A 98 5.76 -11.54 -7.90
N ALA A 99 5.55 -12.80 -8.29
CA ALA A 99 6.37 -13.92 -7.84
C ALA A 99 7.86 -13.79 -8.23
N THR A 100 8.16 -13.03 -9.29
CA THR A 100 9.53 -12.75 -9.76
C THR A 100 10.03 -11.35 -9.45
N ALA A 101 9.21 -10.53 -8.75
CA ALA A 101 9.55 -9.16 -8.41
C ALA A 101 10.78 -9.09 -7.48
N LYS A 102 11.68 -8.15 -7.77
CA LYS A 102 12.92 -7.95 -7.01
C LYS A 102 12.88 -6.59 -6.31
N ASN A 103 13.60 -6.48 -5.19
CA ASN A 103 13.80 -5.24 -4.45
C ASN A 103 12.48 -4.58 -3.95
N VAL A 104 11.41 -5.35 -3.79
CA VAL A 104 10.12 -4.85 -3.27
C VAL A 104 10.28 -4.41 -1.82
N ASP A 105 11.01 -5.17 -1.02
CA ASP A 105 11.36 -4.87 0.36
C ASP A 105 12.14 -3.56 0.48
N THR A 106 13.20 -3.42 -0.30
CA THR A 106 14.04 -2.21 -0.35
C THR A 106 13.23 -1.00 -0.82
N PHE A 107 12.39 -1.18 -1.84
CA PHE A 107 11.48 -0.12 -2.32
C PHE A 107 10.54 0.34 -1.20
N LEU A 108 9.87 -0.59 -0.55
CA LEU A 108 8.93 -0.28 0.52
C LEU A 108 9.62 0.45 1.67
N VAL A 109 10.71 -0.09 2.21
CA VAL A 109 11.45 0.51 3.33
C VAL A 109 11.93 1.92 2.95
N ARG A 110 12.51 2.10 1.76
CA ARG A 110 13.00 3.43 1.32
C ARG A 110 11.87 4.45 1.21
N THR A 111 10.73 4.07 0.64
CA THR A 111 9.58 4.98 0.48
C THR A 111 8.95 5.37 1.82
N LEU A 112 8.91 4.44 2.78
CA LEU A 112 8.47 4.72 4.15
C LEU A 112 9.43 5.65 4.87
N LEU A 113 10.74 5.39 4.84
CA LEU A 113 11.77 6.23 5.45
C LEU A 113 11.79 7.63 4.82
N ALA A 114 11.58 7.75 3.53
CA ALA A 114 11.46 9.03 2.85
C ALA A 114 10.13 9.75 3.11
N GLY A 115 9.15 9.11 3.76
CA GLY A 115 7.80 9.66 3.99
C GLY A 115 7.07 9.98 2.68
N ALA A 116 7.33 9.18 1.62
CA ALA A 116 6.83 9.46 0.27
C ALA A 116 5.29 9.49 0.20
N PHE A 117 4.60 8.71 1.01
CA PHE A 117 3.14 8.61 1.05
C PHE A 117 2.48 9.56 2.08
N GLY A 118 3.20 10.56 2.59
CA GLY A 118 2.62 11.62 3.42
C GLY A 118 1.82 12.64 2.60
N GLY A 119 0.72 13.18 3.16
CA GLY A 119 -0.07 14.24 2.53
C GLY A 119 -0.90 13.75 1.34
N GLN A 120 -0.53 14.05 0.10
CA GLN A 120 -1.32 13.72 -1.10
C GLN A 120 -1.09 12.28 -1.61
N SER A 121 -1.22 11.30 -0.73
CA SER A 121 -0.96 9.89 -1.03
C SER A 121 -1.82 9.32 -2.16
N ASP A 122 -3.06 9.76 -2.31
CA ASP A 122 -3.98 9.26 -3.32
C ASP A 122 -3.45 9.49 -4.75
N ARG A 123 -2.87 10.67 -5.01
CA ARG A 123 -2.24 10.96 -6.31
C ARG A 123 -1.05 10.05 -6.60
N ILE A 124 -0.25 9.76 -5.59
CA ILE A 124 0.91 8.88 -5.73
C ILE A 124 0.46 7.45 -6.00
N ILE A 125 -0.57 6.97 -5.28
CA ILE A 125 -1.15 5.65 -5.49
C ILE A 125 -1.69 5.53 -6.92
N ASP A 126 -2.52 6.47 -7.36
CA ASP A 126 -3.12 6.44 -8.69
C ASP A 126 -2.07 6.49 -9.80
N ALA A 127 -1.06 7.37 -9.68
CA ALA A 127 0.02 7.46 -10.64
C ALA A 127 0.87 6.17 -10.67
N MET A 128 1.14 5.57 -9.52
CA MET A 128 1.92 4.35 -9.41
C MET A 128 1.15 3.15 -9.97
N VAL A 129 -0.13 3.02 -9.63
CA VAL A 129 -1.03 1.99 -10.18
C VAL A 129 -1.13 2.11 -11.69
N LYS A 130 -1.30 3.33 -12.22
CA LYS A 130 -1.31 3.57 -13.67
C LYS A 130 -0.01 3.09 -14.31
N ARG A 131 1.15 3.47 -13.75
CA ARG A 131 2.45 3.07 -14.30
C ARG A 131 2.64 1.55 -14.26
N PHE A 132 2.36 0.93 -13.12
CA PHE A 132 2.49 -0.51 -12.97
C PHE A 132 1.52 -1.30 -13.87
N LYS A 133 0.33 -0.77 -14.13
CA LYS A 133 -0.61 -1.33 -15.11
C LYS A 133 -0.08 -1.26 -16.53
N GLU A 134 0.61 -0.16 -16.92
CA GLU A 134 1.21 -0.01 -18.24
C GLU A 134 2.35 -1.02 -18.49
N ILE A 135 3.16 -1.32 -17.45
CA ILE A 135 4.29 -2.24 -17.56
C ILE A 135 3.98 -3.67 -17.11
N GLU A 136 2.78 -3.91 -16.56
CA GLU A 136 2.25 -5.19 -16.08
C GLU A 136 3.16 -5.92 -15.07
N ARG A 137 3.97 -5.17 -14.33
CA ARG A 137 4.88 -5.69 -13.32
C ARG A 137 5.22 -4.66 -12.26
N PHE A 138 5.79 -5.14 -11.16
CA PHE A 138 6.51 -4.28 -10.23
C PHE A 138 7.89 -3.91 -10.81
N ASP A 139 8.24 -2.64 -10.69
CA ASP A 139 9.56 -2.13 -10.99
C ASP A 139 9.90 -0.99 -10.02
N ALA A 140 10.96 -1.17 -9.23
CA ALA A 140 11.32 -0.22 -8.18
C ALA A 140 11.75 1.14 -8.75
N GLU A 141 12.50 1.17 -9.87
CA GLU A 141 12.96 2.43 -10.47
C GLU A 141 11.80 3.21 -11.08
N GLU A 142 10.86 2.53 -11.71
CA GLU A 142 9.62 3.15 -12.20
C GLU A 142 8.78 3.70 -11.04
N GLY A 143 8.66 2.95 -9.93
CA GLY A 143 8.00 3.44 -8.72
C GLY A 143 8.68 4.69 -8.15
N TYR A 144 10.01 4.73 -8.09
CA TYR A 144 10.77 5.91 -7.67
C TYR A 144 10.59 7.10 -8.64
N ALA A 145 10.56 6.84 -9.95
CA ALA A 145 10.31 7.86 -10.95
C ALA A 145 8.93 8.50 -10.76
N VAL A 146 7.90 7.68 -10.50
CA VAL A 146 6.53 8.19 -10.18
C VAL A 146 6.56 9.07 -8.94
N ILE A 147 7.19 8.64 -7.85
CA ILE A 147 7.26 9.41 -6.60
C ILE A 147 7.94 10.78 -6.85
N ARG A 148 9.05 10.81 -7.58
CA ARG A 148 9.74 12.06 -7.94
C ARG A 148 8.88 12.97 -8.81
N SER A 149 8.12 12.40 -9.76
CA SER A 149 7.21 13.17 -10.63
C SER A 149 6.07 13.88 -9.86
N GLN A 150 5.75 13.38 -8.66
CA GLN A 150 4.79 13.99 -7.75
C GLN A 150 5.43 14.98 -6.76
N ASN A 151 6.64 15.48 -7.08
CA ASN A 151 7.42 16.41 -6.26
C ASN A 151 7.72 15.85 -4.84
N ARG A 152 7.96 14.55 -4.74
CA ARG A 152 8.38 13.90 -3.49
C ARG A 152 9.85 13.51 -3.56
N SER A 153 10.60 13.89 -2.53
CA SER A 153 11.99 13.45 -2.36
C SER A 153 12.02 12.02 -1.83
N LEU A 154 12.98 11.25 -2.34
CA LEU A 154 13.36 9.93 -1.81
C LEU A 154 14.67 10.00 -1.02
N GLU A 155 15.13 11.21 -0.73
CA GLU A 155 16.30 11.45 0.09
C GLU A 155 15.96 11.21 1.56
N ILE A 156 16.75 10.37 2.20
CA ILE A 156 16.65 10.09 3.64
C ILE A 156 17.66 11.00 4.33
N THR A 157 17.18 12.14 4.81
CA THR A 157 18.01 13.05 5.58
C THR A 157 18.10 12.61 7.04
N LYS A 158 19.17 13.03 7.72
CA LYS A 158 19.39 12.75 9.14
C LYS A 158 18.21 13.28 9.99
N ASP A 159 17.76 14.51 9.71
CA ASP A 159 16.65 15.12 10.42
C ASP A 159 15.36 14.33 10.25
N ARG A 160 15.05 13.93 9.01
CA ARG A 160 13.88 13.09 8.72
C ARG A 160 13.94 11.73 9.41
N PHE A 161 15.11 11.12 9.48
CA PHE A 161 15.30 9.85 10.18
C PHE A 161 15.04 9.99 11.68
N PHE A 162 15.47 11.09 12.30
CA PHE A 162 15.21 11.36 13.72
C PHE A 162 13.79 11.86 14.00
N ASP A 163 13.16 12.59 13.07
CA ASP A 163 11.78 13.09 13.19
C ASP A 163 10.72 11.97 13.02
N MET A 164 11.11 10.80 12.54
CA MET A 164 10.21 9.63 12.42
C MET A 164 9.76 9.06 13.78
N GLY A 165 9.76 9.88 14.81
CA GLY A 165 8.91 9.69 15.98
C GLY A 165 9.29 8.57 16.93
N TYR A 166 10.56 8.26 17.04
CA TYR A 166 11.04 7.45 18.16
C TYR A 166 10.82 8.13 19.52
N GLY A 167 10.50 9.43 19.52
CA GLY A 167 10.43 10.26 20.73
C GLY A 167 9.04 10.62 21.22
N THR A 168 8.01 10.67 20.39
CA THR A 168 6.75 11.34 20.76
C THR A 168 5.58 10.43 21.09
N LYS A 169 5.68 9.13 20.86
CA LYS A 169 4.64 8.16 21.24
C LYS A 169 5.08 7.17 22.32
N THR A 170 6.17 7.45 23.02
CA THR A 170 6.72 6.59 24.07
C THR A 170 6.62 7.23 25.46
N ILE A 171 5.68 8.12 25.68
CA ILE A 171 5.30 8.61 27.00
C ILE A 171 3.83 8.37 27.20
#